data_1115bd8980415eacf6d702c3337f85e9
#
_entry.id   1115bd8980415eacf6d702c3337f85e9
#
_cell.length_a   1.000
_cell.length_b   1.000
_cell.length_c   1.000
_cell.angle_alpha   90.00
_cell.angle_beta   90.00
_cell.angle_gamma   90.00
#
_symmetry.space_group_name_H-M   'P 1'
#
loop_
_entity.id
_entity.type
_entity.pdbx_description
1 polymer ?
#
loop_
_entity_poly.entity_id
_entity_poly.type
_entity_poly.pdbx_seq_one_letter_code
_entity_poly.pdbx_strand_id
1 'polypeptide(L)'
;MSSTEYAYAVANVRARESELLDNRFFNQLLSGTSFEEAKRMLIDKGFSEFENTSDISAALKNYMEETWEYLQEITPDKNVLDFLVVKNDFHNLKALTKGIMTDTDGIKYCLKPCLINAENILNAVKNKNFSDLPSWISECAKEGYGLLSSSMDGQLFDMFVDKCSLEAMQKLAADDFSKKLADSFTALTDIKIALRMARAGVNEMLYDYALCECDRVDISELKSAALKGYGNVVSYIEETEFSELAEYAAVSAAEFEKNSENYILALLDNARRISFGAEPLIAYYAAREAECRNLRIAVSAVHIGLPAAAAKERMRELYV
;
A
#
# COMPACT_ATOMS: atom_id res chain seq x y z
N MET A 1 -1.74 -18.95 18.96
CA MET A 1 -0.41 -19.58 18.91
C MET A 1 0.48 -19.00 20.00
N SER A 2 1.48 -19.76 20.50
CA SER A 2 2.43 -19.23 21.50
C SER A 2 3.44 -18.31 20.78
N SER A 3 3.83 -17.20 21.42
CA SER A 3 4.82 -16.26 20.85
C SER A 3 6.16 -16.93 20.52
N THR A 4 6.51 -18.03 21.18
CA THR A 4 7.75 -18.79 20.92
C THR A 4 7.76 -19.55 19.59
N GLU A 5 6.60 -19.81 18.98
CA GLU A 5 6.50 -20.44 17.66
C GLU A 5 7.10 -19.57 16.57
N TYR A 6 7.12 -18.24 16.78
CA TYR A 6 7.71 -17.28 15.84
C TYR A 6 9.23 -17.16 15.96
N ALA A 7 9.90 -17.78 16.94
CA ALA A 7 11.33 -17.59 17.17
C ALA A 7 12.19 -17.88 15.93
N TYR A 8 11.88 -18.97 15.20
CA TYR A 8 12.57 -19.30 13.95
C TYR A 8 12.35 -18.24 12.87
N ALA A 9 11.09 -17.81 12.66
CA ALA A 9 10.74 -16.82 11.67
C ALA A 9 11.40 -15.47 11.97
N VAL A 10 11.36 -15.03 13.23
CA VAL A 10 11.99 -13.77 13.66
C VAL A 10 13.51 -13.83 13.45
N ALA A 11 14.18 -14.93 13.82
CA ALA A 11 15.62 -15.05 13.60
C ALA A 11 16.01 -14.95 12.12
N ASN A 12 15.21 -15.56 11.22
CA ASN A 12 15.40 -15.48 9.78
C ASN A 12 15.21 -14.05 9.24
N VAL A 13 14.15 -13.37 9.67
CA VAL A 13 13.90 -11.98 9.27
C VAL A 13 15.01 -11.06 9.77
N ARG A 14 15.48 -11.20 11.02
CA ARG A 14 16.60 -10.43 11.55
C ARG A 14 17.89 -10.59 10.74
N ALA A 15 18.18 -11.79 10.27
CA ALA A 15 19.34 -12.01 9.40
C ALA A 15 19.19 -11.23 8.07
N ARG A 16 18.00 -11.24 7.49
CA ARG A 16 17.70 -10.54 6.21
C ARG A 16 17.52 -9.03 6.33
N GLU A 17 17.22 -8.51 7.52
CA GLU A 17 17.17 -7.05 7.74
C GLU A 17 18.52 -6.37 7.43
N SER A 18 19.65 -7.10 7.56
CA SER A 18 20.98 -6.60 7.17
C SER A 18 21.16 -6.40 5.66
N GLU A 19 20.26 -6.96 4.85
CA GLU A 19 20.26 -6.84 3.39
C GLU A 19 19.41 -5.65 2.91
N LEU A 20 18.66 -4.99 3.81
CA LEU A 20 17.85 -3.82 3.48
C LEU A 20 18.76 -2.67 3.02
N LEU A 21 18.28 -1.92 2.04
CA LEU A 21 19.01 -0.80 1.46
C LEU A 21 18.98 0.40 2.41
N ASP A 22 20.16 0.98 2.62
CA ASP A 22 20.34 2.15 3.48
C ASP A 22 20.41 3.46 2.66
N ASN A 23 20.40 4.58 3.36
CA ASN A 23 20.53 5.91 2.76
C ASN A 23 21.81 6.08 1.97
N ARG A 24 22.91 5.36 2.31
CA ARG A 24 24.17 5.43 1.60
C ARG A 24 24.01 4.82 0.21
N PHE A 25 23.36 3.67 0.12
CA PHE A 25 23.07 3.04 -1.16
C PHE A 25 22.25 3.94 -2.07
N PHE A 26 21.15 4.53 -1.57
CA PHE A 26 20.31 5.44 -2.36
C PHE A 26 21.07 6.69 -2.81
N ASN A 27 21.96 7.23 -1.98
CA ASN A 27 22.82 8.35 -2.37
C ASN A 27 23.77 7.96 -3.50
N GLN A 28 24.36 6.77 -3.48
CA GLN A 28 25.21 6.26 -4.55
C GLN A 28 24.40 6.03 -5.84
N LEU A 29 23.22 5.40 -5.73
CA LEU A 29 22.32 5.15 -6.86
C LEU A 29 21.92 6.45 -7.58
N LEU A 30 21.57 7.49 -6.83
CA LEU A 30 21.18 8.79 -7.36
C LEU A 30 22.35 9.62 -7.88
N SER A 31 23.59 9.28 -7.53
CA SER A 31 24.80 9.89 -8.09
C SER A 31 25.26 9.21 -9.37
N GLY A 32 24.70 8.04 -9.71
CA GLY A 32 24.98 7.32 -10.96
C GLY A 32 24.64 8.14 -12.20
N THR A 33 25.37 7.91 -13.27
CA THR A 33 25.27 8.69 -14.50
C THR A 33 24.36 8.06 -15.55
N SER A 34 23.95 6.81 -15.34
CA SER A 34 23.15 6.07 -16.32
C SER A 34 22.26 5.01 -15.67
N PHE A 35 21.18 4.66 -16.36
CA PHE A 35 20.29 3.55 -15.97
C PHE A 35 21.05 2.21 -15.91
N GLU A 36 22.01 1.96 -16.80
CA GLU A 36 22.79 0.73 -16.80
C GLU A 36 23.70 0.60 -15.57
N GLU A 37 24.25 1.71 -15.09
CA GLU A 37 25.01 1.74 -13.83
C GLU A 37 24.09 1.45 -12.63
N ALA A 38 22.93 2.11 -12.55
CA ALA A 38 21.94 1.85 -11.53
C ALA A 38 21.50 0.37 -11.52
N LYS A 39 21.26 -0.20 -12.70
CA LYS A 39 20.91 -1.62 -12.87
C LYS A 39 21.98 -2.56 -12.31
N ARG A 40 23.26 -2.32 -12.62
CA ARG A 40 24.38 -3.12 -12.08
C ARG A 40 24.44 -3.05 -10.56
N MET A 41 24.31 -1.85 -9.99
CA MET A 41 24.30 -1.67 -8.54
C MET A 41 23.17 -2.46 -7.86
N LEU A 42 22.00 -2.54 -8.49
CA LEU A 42 20.87 -3.31 -7.98
C LEU A 42 21.13 -4.82 -8.06
N ILE A 43 21.70 -5.31 -9.17
CA ILE A 43 22.08 -6.72 -9.34
C ILE A 43 23.10 -7.11 -8.26
N ASP A 44 24.10 -6.28 -8.01
CA ASP A 44 25.11 -6.50 -6.96
C ASP A 44 24.51 -6.54 -5.54
N LYS A 45 23.32 -5.97 -5.35
CA LYS A 45 22.53 -5.99 -4.11
C LYS A 45 21.49 -7.11 -4.04
N GLY A 46 21.50 -8.01 -5.02
CA GLY A 46 20.62 -9.19 -5.01
C GLY A 46 19.30 -9.00 -5.75
N PHE A 47 19.09 -7.88 -6.43
CA PHE A 47 17.91 -7.70 -7.30
C PHE A 47 18.18 -8.34 -8.67
N SER A 48 18.27 -9.68 -8.69
CA SER A 48 18.62 -10.47 -9.88
C SER A 48 17.64 -10.29 -11.05
N GLU A 49 16.41 -9.93 -10.77
CA GLU A 49 15.38 -9.66 -11.79
C GLU A 49 15.82 -8.63 -12.83
N PHE A 50 16.65 -7.67 -12.41
CA PHE A 50 17.21 -6.66 -13.32
C PHE A 50 18.19 -7.24 -14.35
N GLU A 51 18.67 -8.46 -14.19
CA GLU A 51 19.49 -9.13 -15.24
C GLU A 51 18.68 -9.35 -16.52
N ASN A 52 17.40 -9.70 -16.37
CA ASN A 52 16.53 -10.17 -17.44
C ASN A 52 15.55 -9.12 -17.96
N THR A 53 15.40 -7.99 -17.26
CA THR A 53 14.47 -6.93 -17.67
C THR A 53 15.02 -5.53 -17.44
N SER A 54 14.57 -4.60 -18.29
CA SER A 54 14.71 -3.15 -18.06
C SER A 54 13.40 -2.52 -17.55
N ASP A 55 12.36 -3.34 -17.37
CA ASP A 55 11.10 -2.89 -16.75
C ASP A 55 11.23 -2.89 -15.23
N ILE A 56 11.40 -1.70 -14.67
CA ILE A 56 11.53 -1.45 -13.23
C ILE A 56 10.31 -2.01 -12.48
N SER A 57 9.12 -1.82 -13.03
CA SER A 57 7.88 -2.25 -12.36
C SER A 57 7.78 -3.77 -12.30
N ALA A 58 8.14 -4.46 -13.37
CA ALA A 58 8.17 -5.93 -13.41
C ALA A 58 9.21 -6.49 -12.43
N ALA A 59 10.42 -5.94 -12.41
CA ALA A 59 11.48 -6.39 -11.50
C ALA A 59 11.09 -6.21 -10.02
N LEU A 60 10.57 -5.05 -9.64
CA LEU A 60 10.16 -4.78 -8.26
C LEU A 60 8.92 -5.61 -7.84
N LYS A 61 8.03 -5.90 -8.78
CA LYS A 61 6.88 -6.79 -8.54
C LYS A 61 7.33 -8.21 -8.19
N ASN A 62 8.25 -8.77 -8.99
CA ASN A 62 8.79 -10.10 -8.76
C ASN A 62 9.54 -10.17 -7.42
N TYR A 63 10.34 -9.15 -7.10
CA TYR A 63 11.03 -9.06 -5.82
C TYR A 63 10.08 -9.06 -4.62
N MET A 64 8.95 -8.35 -4.70
CA MET A 64 7.93 -8.38 -3.64
C MET A 64 7.20 -9.73 -3.58
N GLU A 65 7.00 -10.41 -4.71
CA GLU A 65 6.43 -11.76 -4.75
C GLU A 65 7.36 -12.77 -4.06
N GLU A 66 8.67 -12.74 -4.36
CA GLU A 66 9.68 -13.58 -3.68
C GLU A 66 9.76 -13.28 -2.17
N THR A 67 9.68 -12.00 -1.79
CA THR A 67 9.63 -11.58 -0.38
C THR A 67 8.40 -12.17 0.33
N TRP A 68 7.24 -12.16 -0.33
CA TRP A 68 6.01 -12.73 0.19
C TRP A 68 6.10 -14.25 0.33
N GLU A 69 6.54 -14.95 -0.71
CA GLU A 69 6.73 -16.41 -0.71
C GLU A 69 7.66 -16.83 0.43
N TYR A 70 8.78 -16.14 0.58
CA TYR A 70 9.69 -16.38 1.69
C TYR A 70 9.03 -16.20 3.06
N LEU A 71 8.30 -15.10 3.27
CA LEU A 71 7.59 -14.89 4.53
C LEU A 71 6.52 -15.94 4.77
N GLN A 72 5.79 -16.34 3.73
CA GLN A 72 4.81 -17.42 3.81
C GLN A 72 5.46 -18.77 4.16
N GLU A 73 6.68 -19.04 3.73
CA GLU A 73 7.40 -20.26 4.06
C GLU A 73 7.74 -20.34 5.55
N ILE A 74 8.27 -19.25 6.12
CA ILE A 74 8.78 -19.23 7.50
C ILE A 74 7.72 -18.88 8.56
N THR A 75 6.60 -18.27 8.19
CA THR A 75 5.57 -17.80 9.12
C THR A 75 4.72 -18.98 9.63
N PRO A 76 4.59 -19.18 10.96
CA PRO A 76 3.78 -20.27 11.52
C PRO A 76 2.29 -20.13 11.21
N ASP A 77 1.75 -18.91 11.36
CA ASP A 77 0.37 -18.58 11.00
C ASP A 77 0.36 -17.85 9.66
N LYS A 78 -0.03 -18.56 8.61
CA LYS A 78 0.02 -18.06 7.24
C LYS A 78 -0.83 -16.81 7.02
N ASN A 79 -1.90 -16.63 7.78
CA ASN A 79 -2.88 -15.58 7.57
C ASN A 79 -2.51 -14.25 8.29
N VAL A 80 -1.53 -14.27 9.20
CA VAL A 80 -1.18 -13.09 10.02
C VAL A 80 -0.69 -11.90 9.19
N LEU A 81 -0.22 -12.16 7.98
CA LEU A 81 0.29 -11.14 7.04
C LEU A 81 -0.73 -10.73 5.96
N ASP A 82 -1.88 -11.40 5.87
CA ASP A 82 -2.84 -11.24 4.76
C ASP A 82 -3.33 -9.80 4.63
N PHE A 83 -3.53 -9.10 5.75
CA PHE A 83 -3.97 -7.70 5.77
C PHE A 83 -3.02 -6.75 5.03
N LEU A 84 -1.74 -7.10 4.87
CA LEU A 84 -0.74 -6.29 4.16
C LEU A 84 -0.92 -6.33 2.64
N VAL A 85 -1.37 -7.46 2.11
CA VAL A 85 -1.44 -7.71 0.66
C VAL A 85 -2.85 -7.67 0.09
N VAL A 86 -3.89 -7.74 0.94
CA VAL A 86 -5.30 -7.74 0.51
C VAL A 86 -5.66 -6.59 -0.41
N LYS A 87 -5.03 -5.43 -0.25
CA LYS A 87 -5.18 -4.26 -1.14
C LYS A 87 -4.93 -4.59 -2.61
N ASN A 88 -4.04 -5.54 -2.89
CA ASN A 88 -3.72 -5.96 -4.26
C ASN A 88 -4.85 -6.78 -4.89
N ASP A 89 -5.61 -7.53 -4.09
CA ASP A 89 -6.79 -8.26 -4.59
C ASP A 89 -7.90 -7.31 -5.03
N PHE A 90 -8.12 -6.23 -4.28
CA PHE A 90 -9.08 -5.18 -4.66
C PHE A 90 -8.59 -4.37 -5.88
N HIS A 91 -7.28 -4.10 -5.98
CA HIS A 91 -6.71 -3.54 -7.19
C HIS A 91 -6.95 -4.46 -8.41
N ASN A 92 -6.73 -5.76 -8.24
CA ASN A 92 -6.95 -6.76 -9.29
C ASN A 92 -8.44 -6.83 -9.67
N LEU A 93 -9.34 -6.76 -8.68
CA LEU A 93 -10.78 -6.67 -8.94
C LEU A 93 -11.12 -5.44 -9.82
N LYS A 94 -10.55 -4.26 -9.51
CA LYS A 94 -10.74 -3.04 -10.33
C LYS A 94 -10.24 -3.23 -11.75
N ALA A 95 -9.00 -3.71 -11.91
CA ALA A 95 -8.36 -3.91 -13.21
C ALA A 95 -9.14 -4.90 -14.10
N LEU A 96 -9.55 -6.03 -13.52
CA LEU A 96 -10.25 -7.08 -14.24
C LEU A 96 -11.69 -6.70 -14.58
N THR A 97 -12.42 -6.06 -13.65
CA THR A 97 -13.78 -5.59 -13.90
C THR A 97 -13.80 -4.53 -15.01
N LYS A 98 -12.92 -3.55 -14.95
CA LYS A 98 -12.79 -2.53 -16.01
C LYS A 98 -12.35 -3.16 -17.33
N GLY A 99 -11.41 -4.11 -17.29
CA GLY A 99 -10.96 -4.82 -18.46
C GLY A 99 -12.11 -5.51 -19.21
N ILE A 100 -13.00 -6.18 -18.47
CA ILE A 100 -14.19 -6.80 -19.04
C ILE A 100 -15.15 -5.77 -19.64
N MET A 101 -15.38 -4.64 -18.93
CA MET A 101 -16.30 -3.59 -19.39
C MET A 101 -15.80 -2.86 -20.65
N THR A 102 -14.48 -2.75 -20.82
CA THR A 102 -13.85 -2.01 -21.93
C THR A 102 -13.29 -2.93 -23.02
N ASP A 103 -13.50 -4.24 -22.92
CA ASP A 103 -12.94 -5.26 -23.83
C ASP A 103 -11.40 -5.16 -23.94
N THR A 104 -10.75 -4.95 -22.79
CA THR A 104 -9.28 -4.85 -22.69
C THR A 104 -8.73 -5.94 -21.78
N ASP A 105 -7.45 -6.30 -21.98
CA ASP A 105 -6.77 -7.26 -21.12
C ASP A 105 -6.42 -6.63 -19.77
N GLY A 106 -7.24 -6.91 -18.74
CA GLY A 106 -7.03 -6.46 -17.36
C GLY A 106 -5.93 -7.24 -16.62
N ILE A 107 -5.59 -8.45 -17.04
CA ILE A 107 -4.60 -9.33 -16.37
C ILE A 107 -3.23 -8.65 -16.27
N LYS A 108 -2.82 -7.97 -17.33
CA LYS A 108 -1.52 -7.26 -17.37
C LYS A 108 -1.35 -6.17 -16.30
N TYR A 109 -2.45 -5.67 -15.75
CA TYR A 109 -2.44 -4.65 -14.69
C TYR A 109 -2.56 -5.24 -13.29
N CYS A 110 -2.73 -6.57 -13.16
CA CYS A 110 -2.83 -7.21 -11.86
C CYS A 110 -1.53 -7.10 -11.07
N LEU A 111 -1.68 -6.88 -9.76
CA LEU A 111 -0.58 -6.80 -8.80
C LEU A 111 -0.35 -8.14 -8.12
N LYS A 112 0.89 -8.34 -7.67
CA LYS A 112 1.34 -9.41 -6.80
C LYS A 112 2.27 -8.82 -5.73
N PRO A 113 2.38 -9.46 -4.54
CA PRO A 113 1.63 -10.66 -4.11
C PRO A 113 0.14 -10.37 -3.91
N CYS A 114 -0.71 -11.38 -3.98
CA CYS A 114 -2.15 -11.30 -3.75
C CYS A 114 -2.65 -12.61 -3.10
N LEU A 115 -3.80 -12.56 -2.43
CA LEU A 115 -4.39 -13.70 -1.75
C LEU A 115 -5.24 -14.56 -2.71
N ILE A 116 -5.76 -13.94 -3.76
CA ILE A 116 -6.62 -14.59 -4.75
C ILE A 116 -5.92 -14.58 -6.11
N ASN A 117 -5.84 -15.74 -6.76
CA ASN A 117 -5.35 -15.78 -8.12
C ASN A 117 -6.22 -14.89 -9.03
N ALA A 118 -5.59 -14.02 -9.83
CA ALA A 118 -6.26 -13.10 -10.74
C ALA A 118 -7.24 -13.80 -11.69
N GLU A 119 -6.93 -15.03 -12.14
CA GLU A 119 -7.81 -15.85 -12.95
C GLU A 119 -9.14 -16.18 -12.24
N ASN A 120 -9.12 -16.42 -10.93
CA ASN A 120 -10.32 -16.68 -10.15
C ASN A 120 -11.22 -15.45 -10.09
N ILE A 121 -10.63 -14.25 -9.85
CA ILE A 121 -11.36 -12.99 -9.90
C ILE A 121 -11.93 -12.76 -11.30
N LEU A 122 -11.14 -12.97 -12.36
CA LEU A 122 -11.56 -12.81 -13.74
C LEU A 122 -12.76 -13.71 -14.06
N ASN A 123 -12.70 -14.98 -13.65
CA ASN A 123 -13.78 -15.94 -13.89
C ASN A 123 -15.06 -15.57 -13.12
N ALA A 124 -14.93 -15.14 -11.87
CA ALA A 124 -16.06 -14.67 -11.07
C ALA A 124 -16.76 -13.47 -11.72
N VAL A 125 -16.00 -12.49 -12.21
CA VAL A 125 -16.55 -11.30 -12.87
C VAL A 125 -17.17 -11.65 -14.23
N LYS A 126 -16.51 -12.45 -15.06
CA LYS A 126 -17.02 -12.89 -16.38
C LYS A 126 -18.35 -13.65 -16.25
N ASN A 127 -18.41 -14.55 -15.28
CA ASN A 127 -19.59 -15.40 -15.06
C ASN A 127 -20.65 -14.74 -14.17
N LYS A 128 -20.33 -13.56 -13.61
CA LYS A 128 -21.18 -12.86 -12.59
C LYS A 128 -21.48 -13.77 -11.40
N ASN A 129 -20.58 -14.67 -11.08
CA ASN A 129 -20.66 -15.59 -9.95
C ASN A 129 -19.66 -15.20 -8.86
N PHE A 130 -20.04 -14.25 -8.04
CA PHE A 130 -19.16 -13.69 -6.99
C PHE A 130 -19.11 -14.57 -5.75
N SER A 131 -19.97 -15.57 -5.62
CA SER A 131 -19.98 -16.51 -4.48
C SER A 131 -18.74 -17.42 -4.43
N ASP A 132 -18.01 -17.54 -5.55
CA ASP A 132 -16.76 -18.31 -5.63
C ASP A 132 -15.57 -17.55 -5.03
N LEU A 133 -15.75 -16.26 -4.71
CA LEU A 133 -14.73 -15.44 -4.07
C LEU A 133 -14.85 -15.51 -2.53
N PRO A 134 -13.73 -15.31 -1.80
CA PRO A 134 -13.77 -15.21 -0.34
C PRO A 134 -14.75 -14.15 0.16
N SER A 135 -15.36 -14.40 1.34
CA SER A 135 -16.40 -13.55 1.90
C SER A 135 -16.01 -12.08 2.11
N TRP A 136 -14.74 -11.81 2.33
CA TRP A 136 -14.22 -10.46 2.52
C TRP A 136 -14.16 -9.60 1.25
N ILE A 137 -14.31 -10.17 0.04
CA ILE A 137 -14.32 -9.46 -1.25
C ILE A 137 -15.57 -9.73 -2.10
N SER A 138 -16.26 -10.84 -1.84
CA SER A 138 -17.39 -11.32 -2.64
C SER A 138 -18.51 -10.28 -2.79
N GLU A 139 -18.92 -9.65 -1.68
CA GLU A 139 -19.98 -8.66 -1.68
C GLU A 139 -19.55 -7.38 -2.41
N CYS A 140 -18.35 -6.89 -2.13
CA CYS A 140 -17.75 -5.76 -2.85
C CYS A 140 -17.68 -6.01 -4.36
N ALA A 141 -17.25 -7.21 -4.78
CA ALA A 141 -17.18 -7.56 -6.20
C ALA A 141 -18.56 -7.53 -6.88
N LYS A 142 -19.59 -8.04 -6.21
CA LYS A 142 -20.96 -8.04 -6.69
C LYS A 142 -21.56 -6.62 -6.80
N GLU A 143 -21.46 -5.86 -5.72
CA GLU A 143 -22.00 -4.50 -5.64
C GLU A 143 -21.23 -3.55 -6.56
N GLY A 144 -19.90 -3.62 -6.56
CA GLY A 144 -19.04 -2.83 -7.42
C GLY A 144 -19.30 -3.09 -8.91
N TYR A 145 -19.48 -4.37 -9.30
CA TYR A 145 -19.89 -4.71 -10.66
C TYR A 145 -21.24 -4.06 -11.02
N GLY A 146 -22.22 -4.15 -10.12
CA GLY A 146 -23.53 -3.51 -10.29
C GLY A 146 -23.45 -1.99 -10.43
N LEU A 147 -22.65 -1.37 -9.55
CA LEU A 147 -22.40 0.08 -9.56
C LEU A 147 -21.78 0.54 -10.88
N LEU A 148 -20.70 -0.12 -11.33
CA LEU A 148 -20.03 0.23 -12.60
C LEU A 148 -20.96 -0.01 -13.79
N SER A 149 -21.70 -1.12 -13.81
CA SER A 149 -22.61 -1.45 -14.91
C SER A 149 -23.78 -0.47 -15.05
N SER A 150 -24.26 0.10 -13.93
CA SER A 150 -25.41 1.02 -13.93
C SER A 150 -25.01 2.47 -14.12
N SER A 151 -23.90 2.91 -13.51
CA SER A 151 -23.46 4.30 -13.55
C SER A 151 -22.54 4.61 -14.74
N MET A 152 -21.82 3.60 -15.24
CA MET A 152 -20.69 3.75 -16.17
C MET A 152 -19.61 4.73 -15.67
N ASP A 153 -19.58 4.96 -14.35
CA ASP A 153 -18.62 5.85 -13.68
C ASP A 153 -17.49 5.03 -13.06
N GLY A 154 -16.34 5.00 -13.74
CA GLY A 154 -15.16 4.28 -13.29
C GLY A 154 -14.50 4.90 -12.06
N GLN A 155 -14.70 6.21 -11.79
CA GLN A 155 -14.16 6.87 -10.60
C GLN A 155 -14.98 6.49 -9.37
N LEU A 156 -16.30 6.52 -9.47
CA LEU A 156 -17.19 6.09 -8.39
C LEU A 156 -16.95 4.62 -8.01
N PHE A 157 -16.77 3.76 -9.02
CA PHE A 157 -16.41 2.37 -8.82
C PHE A 157 -15.06 2.21 -8.08
N ASP A 158 -14.03 2.97 -8.48
CA ASP A 158 -12.73 2.93 -7.80
C ASP A 158 -12.84 3.34 -6.34
N MET A 159 -13.54 4.44 -6.04
CA MET A 159 -13.76 4.92 -4.67
C MET A 159 -14.44 3.84 -3.81
N PHE A 160 -15.51 3.24 -4.33
CA PHE A 160 -16.22 2.18 -3.63
C PHE A 160 -15.32 0.96 -3.33
N VAL A 161 -14.58 0.48 -4.33
CA VAL A 161 -13.70 -0.69 -4.17
C VAL A 161 -12.51 -0.38 -3.25
N ASP A 162 -11.97 0.85 -3.30
CA ASP A 162 -10.88 1.27 -2.41
C ASP A 162 -11.34 1.32 -0.94
N LYS A 163 -12.57 1.81 -0.67
CA LYS A 163 -13.19 1.74 0.66
C LYS A 163 -13.32 0.29 1.14
N CYS A 164 -13.88 -0.60 0.32
CA CYS A 164 -13.99 -2.03 0.65
C CYS A 164 -12.61 -2.67 0.94
N SER A 165 -11.56 -2.22 0.26
CA SER A 165 -10.19 -2.68 0.51
C SER A 165 -9.70 -2.31 1.91
N LEU A 166 -10.00 -1.10 2.40
CA LEU A 166 -9.67 -0.68 3.77
C LEU A 166 -10.47 -1.49 4.80
N GLU A 167 -11.76 -1.68 4.57
CA GLU A 167 -12.61 -2.52 5.43
C GLU A 167 -12.09 -3.98 5.51
N ALA A 168 -11.65 -4.55 4.39
CA ALA A 168 -11.08 -5.89 4.36
C ALA A 168 -9.73 -5.95 5.09
N MET A 169 -8.88 -4.93 4.94
CA MET A 169 -7.62 -4.82 5.68
C MET A 169 -7.87 -4.85 7.19
N GLN A 170 -8.81 -4.07 7.71
CA GLN A 170 -9.17 -4.05 9.13
C GLN A 170 -9.71 -5.41 9.59
N LYS A 171 -10.56 -6.07 8.79
CA LYS A 171 -11.13 -7.39 9.11
C LYS A 171 -10.08 -8.51 9.17
N LEU A 172 -9.05 -8.43 8.33
CA LEU A 172 -7.97 -9.43 8.27
C LEU A 172 -6.87 -9.18 9.29
N ALA A 173 -6.78 -8.00 9.88
CA ALA A 173 -5.88 -7.69 10.97
C ALA A 173 -6.31 -8.45 12.24
N ALA A 174 -5.52 -9.47 12.66
CA ALA A 174 -5.96 -10.43 13.66
C ALA A 174 -5.58 -10.07 15.10
N ASP A 175 -4.42 -9.46 15.31
CA ASP A 175 -3.87 -9.09 16.62
C ASP A 175 -3.92 -7.58 16.85
N ASP A 176 -3.63 -7.13 18.08
CA ASP A 176 -3.70 -5.72 18.45
C ASP A 176 -2.71 -4.84 17.67
N PHE A 177 -1.54 -5.38 17.31
CA PHE A 177 -0.55 -4.64 16.54
C PHE A 177 -0.99 -4.45 15.09
N SER A 178 -1.43 -5.53 14.42
CA SER A 178 -1.93 -5.47 13.04
C SER A 178 -3.20 -4.61 12.94
N LYS A 179 -4.11 -4.68 13.93
CA LYS A 179 -5.29 -3.79 14.01
C LYS A 179 -4.89 -2.34 14.12
N LYS A 180 -3.98 -2.02 15.05
CA LYS A 180 -3.48 -0.66 15.19
C LYS A 180 -2.86 -0.13 13.90
N LEU A 181 -2.10 -0.97 13.20
CA LEU A 181 -1.48 -0.59 11.93
C LEU A 181 -2.53 -0.39 10.83
N ALA A 182 -3.50 -1.29 10.70
CA ALA A 182 -4.59 -1.20 9.72
C ALA A 182 -5.46 0.04 9.96
N ASP A 183 -5.83 0.32 11.21
CA ASP A 183 -6.59 1.51 11.58
C ASP A 183 -5.83 2.80 11.30
N SER A 184 -4.52 2.85 11.64
CA SER A 184 -3.70 4.02 11.32
C SER A 184 -3.61 4.25 9.81
N PHE A 185 -3.42 3.18 9.03
CA PHE A 185 -3.37 3.25 7.58
C PHE A 185 -4.70 3.72 6.99
N THR A 186 -5.83 3.22 7.52
CA THR A 186 -7.18 3.64 7.10
C THR A 186 -7.40 5.12 7.40
N ALA A 187 -7.18 5.56 8.65
CA ALA A 187 -7.34 6.95 9.05
C ALA A 187 -6.51 7.93 8.19
N LEU A 188 -5.23 7.62 7.98
CA LEU A 188 -4.35 8.46 7.16
C LEU A 188 -4.75 8.45 5.67
N THR A 189 -5.31 7.34 5.19
CA THR A 189 -5.86 7.25 3.83
C THR A 189 -7.12 8.11 3.70
N ASP A 190 -8.02 8.08 4.68
CA ASP A 190 -9.24 8.89 4.68
C ASP A 190 -8.94 10.38 4.78
N ILE A 191 -8.01 10.79 5.63
CA ILE A 191 -7.55 12.18 5.69
C ILE A 191 -6.98 12.63 4.33
N LYS A 192 -6.15 11.80 3.69
CA LYS A 192 -5.62 12.08 2.35
C LYS A 192 -6.72 12.23 1.32
N ILE A 193 -7.72 11.35 1.34
CA ILE A 193 -8.90 11.42 0.47
C ILE A 193 -9.66 12.73 0.73
N ALA A 194 -9.94 13.05 1.99
CA ALA A 194 -10.64 14.26 2.39
C ALA A 194 -9.93 15.54 1.91
N LEU A 195 -8.60 15.62 2.07
CA LEU A 195 -7.77 16.73 1.57
C LEU A 195 -7.90 16.90 0.04
N ARG A 196 -7.82 15.79 -0.70
CA ARG A 196 -7.93 15.80 -2.17
C ARG A 196 -9.33 16.20 -2.64
N MET A 197 -10.36 15.62 -2.02
CA MET A 197 -11.76 15.87 -2.35
C MET A 197 -12.18 17.30 -1.98
N ALA A 198 -11.75 17.81 -0.83
CA ALA A 198 -11.97 19.20 -0.43
C ALA A 198 -11.33 20.20 -1.41
N ARG A 199 -10.12 19.89 -1.91
CA ARG A 199 -9.44 20.72 -2.93
C ARG A 199 -10.16 20.69 -4.27
N ALA A 200 -10.76 19.55 -4.62
CA ALA A 200 -11.51 19.39 -5.89
C ALA A 200 -12.94 19.93 -5.81
N GLY A 201 -13.48 20.22 -4.63
CA GLY A 201 -14.85 20.71 -4.43
C GLY A 201 -15.91 19.69 -4.85
N VAL A 202 -15.70 18.41 -4.53
CA VAL A 202 -16.60 17.34 -4.96
C VAL A 202 -17.91 17.30 -4.17
N ASN A 203 -18.92 16.62 -4.74
CA ASN A 203 -20.22 16.46 -4.12
C ASN A 203 -20.13 15.64 -2.81
N GLU A 204 -20.96 16.01 -1.83
CA GLU A 204 -21.05 15.36 -0.52
C GLU A 204 -21.24 13.83 -0.61
N MET A 205 -22.08 13.37 -1.53
CA MET A 205 -22.39 11.94 -1.69
C MET A 205 -21.13 11.10 -2.02
N LEU A 206 -20.12 11.68 -2.68
CA LEU A 206 -18.90 10.95 -3.04
C LEU A 206 -18.05 10.57 -1.81
N TYR A 207 -18.15 11.34 -0.73
CA TYR A 207 -17.46 11.00 0.53
C TYR A 207 -17.99 9.69 1.14
N ASP A 208 -19.26 9.40 1.00
CA ASP A 208 -19.87 8.17 1.52
C ASP A 208 -19.37 6.92 0.79
N TYR A 209 -18.98 7.06 -0.48
CA TYR A 209 -18.33 6.00 -1.26
C TYR A 209 -16.83 5.88 -1.02
N ALA A 210 -16.18 6.91 -0.49
CA ALA A 210 -14.73 6.98 -0.43
C ALA A 210 -14.15 6.78 0.97
N LEU A 211 -14.85 7.26 2.02
CA LEU A 211 -14.35 7.23 3.40
C LEU A 211 -14.76 5.94 4.10
N CYS A 212 -13.84 5.38 4.87
CA CYS A 212 -13.97 4.12 5.58
C CYS A 212 -13.98 4.37 7.10
N GLU A 213 -14.93 3.77 7.83
CA GLU A 213 -14.97 3.86 9.29
C GLU A 213 -13.72 3.24 9.92
N CYS A 214 -13.16 3.91 10.92
CA CYS A 214 -12.04 3.42 11.72
C CYS A 214 -12.07 4.04 13.12
N ASP A 215 -11.33 3.47 14.06
CA ASP A 215 -11.35 3.91 15.47
C ASP A 215 -10.53 5.19 15.73
N ARG A 216 -9.73 5.68 14.75
CA ARG A 216 -8.75 6.74 14.95
C ARG A 216 -9.17 8.12 14.50
N VAL A 217 -10.18 8.20 13.66
CA VAL A 217 -10.75 9.46 13.18
C VAL A 217 -12.26 9.35 13.10
N ASP A 218 -12.97 10.42 13.45
CA ASP A 218 -14.41 10.52 13.25
C ASP A 218 -14.69 10.90 11.79
N ILE A 219 -15.25 9.96 11.05
CA ILE A 219 -15.53 10.14 9.61
C ILE A 219 -16.57 11.23 9.35
N SER A 220 -17.56 11.40 10.26
CA SER A 220 -18.57 12.44 10.12
C SER A 220 -17.98 13.83 10.30
N GLU A 221 -17.08 14.00 11.28
CA GLU A 221 -16.36 15.25 11.49
C GLU A 221 -15.38 15.54 10.36
N LEU A 222 -14.60 14.54 9.91
CA LEU A 222 -13.70 14.64 8.77
C LEU A 222 -14.45 15.06 7.49
N LYS A 223 -15.59 14.41 7.20
CA LYS A 223 -16.45 14.76 6.07
C LYS A 223 -16.96 16.19 6.19
N SER A 224 -17.44 16.59 7.39
CA SER A 224 -17.90 17.95 7.65
C SER A 224 -16.79 18.99 7.45
N ALA A 225 -15.57 18.71 7.90
CA ALA A 225 -14.40 19.56 7.68
C ALA A 225 -14.08 19.67 6.19
N ALA A 226 -14.10 18.56 5.47
CA ALA A 226 -13.79 18.53 4.04
C ALA A 226 -14.81 19.32 3.19
N LEU A 227 -16.10 19.26 3.54
CA LEU A 227 -17.15 20.04 2.88
C LEU A 227 -17.00 21.56 3.11
N LYS A 228 -16.38 21.96 4.23
CA LYS A 228 -16.06 23.37 4.51
C LYS A 228 -14.80 23.83 3.79
N GLY A 229 -13.97 22.92 3.30
CA GLY A 229 -12.80 23.18 2.47
C GLY A 229 -11.48 22.68 3.06
N TYR A 230 -10.43 22.75 2.24
CA TYR A 230 -9.11 22.19 2.54
C TYR A 230 -8.52 22.60 3.90
N GLY A 231 -8.56 23.92 4.21
CA GLY A 231 -8.03 24.44 5.47
C GLY A 231 -8.74 23.89 6.71
N ASN A 232 -10.04 23.57 6.60
CA ASN A 232 -10.78 22.96 7.71
C ASN A 232 -10.36 21.49 7.94
N VAL A 233 -9.95 20.77 6.90
CA VAL A 233 -9.37 19.43 7.06
C VAL A 233 -8.02 19.54 7.78
N VAL A 234 -7.18 20.54 7.44
CA VAL A 234 -5.92 20.77 8.16
C VAL A 234 -6.17 21.04 9.64
N SER A 235 -7.13 21.92 9.97
CA SER A 235 -7.49 22.19 11.37
C SER A 235 -8.06 20.95 12.07
N TYR A 236 -8.81 20.11 11.38
CA TYR A 236 -9.29 18.84 11.94
C TYR A 236 -8.11 17.90 12.30
N ILE A 237 -7.08 17.81 11.44
CA ILE A 237 -5.88 17.00 11.71
C ILE A 237 -5.19 17.47 13.01
N GLU A 238 -5.11 18.79 13.26
CA GLU A 238 -4.51 19.38 14.47
C GLU A 238 -5.19 18.89 15.77
N GLU A 239 -6.47 18.51 15.71
CA GLU A 239 -7.26 18.03 16.84
C GLU A 239 -7.21 16.50 17.02
N THR A 240 -6.57 15.76 16.09
CA THR A 240 -6.42 14.31 16.14
C THR A 240 -5.07 13.88 16.72
N GLU A 241 -4.90 12.59 16.93
CA GLU A 241 -3.59 11.99 17.26
C GLU A 241 -2.53 12.15 16.15
N PHE A 242 -2.93 12.56 14.95
CA PHE A 242 -2.06 12.84 13.81
C PHE A 242 -1.67 14.31 13.69
N SER A 243 -1.81 15.09 14.76
CA SER A 243 -1.57 16.55 14.77
C SER A 243 -0.20 16.96 14.24
N GLU A 244 0.83 16.13 14.44
CA GLU A 244 2.18 16.34 13.88
C GLU A 244 2.21 16.34 12.35
N LEU A 245 1.22 15.74 11.67
CA LEU A 245 1.11 15.72 10.22
C LEU A 245 0.37 16.92 9.63
N ALA A 246 -0.22 17.77 10.45
CA ALA A 246 -0.99 18.94 10.00
C ALA A 246 -0.12 19.95 9.25
N GLU A 247 1.14 20.16 9.67
CA GLU A 247 2.07 21.05 8.99
C GLU A 247 2.36 20.60 7.55
N TYR A 248 2.48 19.30 7.30
CA TYR A 248 2.68 18.74 5.96
C TYR A 248 1.40 18.83 5.12
N ALA A 249 0.23 18.63 5.75
CA ALA A 249 -1.06 18.84 5.10
C ALA A 249 -1.25 20.29 4.67
N ALA A 250 -0.80 21.25 5.47
CA ALA A 250 -0.85 22.68 5.14
C ALA A 250 -0.02 23.01 3.90
N VAL A 251 1.07 22.30 3.63
CA VAL A 251 1.87 22.46 2.41
C VAL A 251 1.16 21.86 1.21
N SER A 252 0.81 20.58 1.26
CA SER A 252 0.06 19.90 0.20
C SER A 252 -0.40 18.50 0.59
N ALA A 253 -1.42 17.98 -0.12
CA ALA A 253 -1.84 16.59 0.02
C ALA A 253 -0.71 15.58 -0.33
N ALA A 254 0.25 15.94 -1.17
CA ALA A 254 1.39 15.08 -1.51
C ALA A 254 2.42 15.01 -0.38
N GLU A 255 2.70 16.15 0.28
CA GLU A 255 3.56 16.16 1.47
C GLU A 255 2.90 15.42 2.64
N PHE A 256 1.60 15.59 2.84
CA PHE A 256 0.84 14.81 3.81
C PHE A 256 0.97 13.30 3.52
N GLU A 257 0.75 12.87 2.28
CA GLU A 257 0.85 11.45 1.89
C GLU A 257 2.25 10.87 2.17
N LYS A 258 3.31 11.60 1.80
CA LYS A 258 4.69 11.18 2.06
C LYS A 258 4.95 10.99 3.56
N ASN A 259 4.54 11.97 4.37
CA ASN A 259 4.80 11.93 5.81
C ASN A 259 3.85 10.97 6.55
N SER A 260 2.66 10.71 6.04
CA SER A 260 1.78 9.63 6.50
C SER A 260 2.41 8.25 6.32
N GLU A 261 3.09 8.01 5.20
CA GLU A 261 3.81 6.76 4.97
C GLU A 261 5.04 6.63 5.90
N ASN A 262 5.74 7.73 6.18
CA ASN A 262 6.82 7.77 7.17
C ASN A 262 6.29 7.50 8.60
N TYR A 263 5.12 8.06 8.94
CA TYR A 263 4.45 7.78 10.21
C TYR A 263 4.15 6.29 10.38
N ILE A 264 3.61 5.64 9.34
CA ILE A 264 3.35 4.19 9.36
C ILE A 264 4.65 3.41 9.56
N LEU A 265 5.75 3.78 8.89
CA LEU A 265 7.05 3.15 9.11
C LEU A 265 7.57 3.34 10.53
N ALA A 266 7.40 4.53 11.12
CA ALA A 266 7.79 4.80 12.52
C ALA A 266 7.01 3.95 13.53
N LEU A 267 5.73 3.62 13.27
CA LEU A 267 4.97 2.68 14.10
C LEU A 267 5.62 1.29 14.15
N LEU A 268 6.36 0.91 13.12
CA LEU A 268 7.03 -0.38 13.02
C LEU A 268 8.37 -0.45 13.75
N ASP A 269 8.94 0.68 14.18
CA ASP A 269 10.24 0.71 14.86
C ASP A 269 10.27 -0.13 16.14
N ASN A 270 9.15 -0.21 16.86
CA ASN A 270 9.05 -1.06 18.04
C ASN A 270 9.23 -2.55 17.73
N ALA A 271 8.87 -2.98 16.52
CA ALA A 271 9.05 -4.36 16.09
C ALA A 271 10.51 -4.80 16.11
N ARG A 272 11.48 -3.87 15.92
CA ARG A 272 12.92 -4.17 16.00
C ARG A 272 13.36 -4.75 17.34
N ARG A 273 12.64 -4.48 18.42
CA ARG A 273 12.96 -4.91 19.78
C ARG A 273 12.21 -6.18 20.19
N ILE A 274 11.29 -6.63 19.35
CA ILE A 274 10.46 -7.82 19.61
C ILE A 274 11.20 -9.07 19.15
N SER A 275 11.35 -10.03 20.04
CA SER A 275 12.03 -11.31 19.76
C SER A 275 11.08 -12.44 19.42
N PHE A 276 9.79 -12.29 19.70
CA PHE A 276 8.74 -13.30 19.53
C PHE A 276 7.46 -12.61 19.07
N GLY A 277 6.76 -13.17 18.07
CA GLY A 277 5.52 -12.63 17.54
C GLY A 277 5.61 -12.32 16.05
N ALA A 278 4.51 -11.86 15.48
CA ALA A 278 4.38 -11.56 14.04
C ALA A 278 4.95 -10.18 13.67
N GLU A 279 5.07 -9.27 14.64
CA GLU A 279 5.43 -7.87 14.41
C GLU A 279 6.73 -7.67 13.62
N PRO A 280 7.82 -8.44 13.88
CA PRO A 280 9.03 -8.34 13.06
C PRO A 280 8.81 -8.74 11.60
N LEU A 281 7.95 -9.71 11.33
CA LEU A 281 7.63 -10.16 9.97
C LEU A 281 6.81 -9.10 9.23
N ILE A 282 5.82 -8.52 9.91
CA ILE A 282 5.01 -7.40 9.41
C ILE A 282 5.91 -6.20 9.07
N ALA A 283 6.81 -5.85 9.99
CA ALA A 283 7.73 -4.73 9.80
C ALA A 283 8.71 -4.98 8.63
N TYR A 284 9.23 -6.19 8.49
CA TYR A 284 10.11 -6.55 7.40
C TYR A 284 9.41 -6.44 6.04
N TYR A 285 8.16 -6.94 5.92
CA TYR A 285 7.40 -6.81 4.68
C TYR A 285 7.17 -5.33 4.32
N ALA A 286 6.74 -4.52 5.29
CA ALA A 286 6.50 -3.09 5.08
C ALA A 286 7.81 -2.34 4.73
N ALA A 287 8.95 -2.72 5.34
CA ALA A 287 10.27 -2.19 5.00
C ALA A 287 10.64 -2.49 3.54
N ARG A 288 10.39 -3.72 3.06
CA ARG A 288 10.61 -4.09 1.65
C ARG A 288 9.68 -3.33 0.69
N GLU A 289 8.42 -3.09 1.08
CA GLU A 289 7.52 -2.22 0.28
C GLU A 289 8.05 -0.79 0.17
N ALA A 290 8.50 -0.20 1.28
CA ALA A 290 9.07 1.14 1.30
C ALA A 290 10.36 1.24 0.46
N GLU A 291 11.23 0.23 0.57
CA GLU A 291 12.43 0.08 -0.25
C GLU A 291 12.09 0.03 -1.74
N CYS A 292 11.15 -0.83 -2.16
CA CYS A 292 10.70 -0.92 -3.55
C CYS A 292 10.11 0.41 -4.05
N ARG A 293 9.39 1.14 -3.21
CA ARG A 293 8.86 2.46 -3.55
C ARG A 293 9.98 3.47 -3.79
N ASN A 294 10.96 3.52 -2.91
CA ASN A 294 12.13 4.38 -3.06
C ASN A 294 12.99 3.99 -4.26
N LEU A 295 13.17 2.69 -4.53
CA LEU A 295 13.86 2.20 -5.73
C LEU A 295 13.16 2.66 -7.01
N ARG A 296 11.83 2.56 -7.07
CA ARG A 296 11.07 3.05 -8.22
C ARG A 296 11.30 4.54 -8.46
N ILE A 297 11.31 5.36 -7.40
CA ILE A 297 11.59 6.80 -7.50
C ILE A 297 13.02 7.03 -7.97
N ALA A 298 14.02 6.41 -7.32
CA ALA A 298 15.42 6.64 -7.59
C ALA A 298 15.84 6.18 -9.00
N VAL A 299 15.46 4.96 -9.39
CA VAL A 299 15.79 4.41 -10.71
C VAL A 299 15.08 5.17 -11.83
N SER A 300 13.81 5.54 -11.64
CA SER A 300 13.10 6.39 -12.60
C SER A 300 13.76 7.76 -12.73
N ALA A 301 14.19 8.36 -11.62
CA ALA A 301 14.89 9.65 -11.63
C ALA A 301 16.19 9.59 -12.42
N VAL A 302 17.00 8.55 -12.20
CA VAL A 302 18.24 8.32 -12.98
C VAL A 302 17.93 8.11 -14.46
N HIS A 303 16.88 7.34 -14.77
CA HIS A 303 16.49 7.02 -16.16
C HIS A 303 16.09 8.29 -16.97
N ILE A 304 15.36 9.23 -16.33
CA ILE A 304 14.91 10.47 -16.99
C ILE A 304 15.85 11.66 -16.77
N GLY A 305 16.98 11.46 -16.07
CA GLY A 305 17.92 12.52 -15.77
C GLY A 305 17.41 13.58 -14.76
N LEU A 306 16.54 13.19 -13.82
CA LEU A 306 16.06 14.10 -12.78
C LEU A 306 17.18 14.37 -11.76
N PRO A 307 17.39 15.63 -11.29
CA PRO A 307 18.37 15.94 -10.27
C PRO A 307 18.16 15.10 -8.99
N ALA A 308 19.26 14.62 -8.41
CA ALA A 308 19.22 13.79 -7.20
C ALA A 308 18.46 14.44 -6.03
N ALA A 309 18.57 15.77 -5.86
CA ALA A 309 17.82 16.50 -4.84
C ALA A 309 16.31 16.38 -5.01
N ALA A 310 15.79 16.53 -6.23
CA ALA A 310 14.37 16.42 -6.53
C ALA A 310 13.84 14.98 -6.36
N ALA A 311 14.67 13.97 -6.60
CA ALA A 311 14.33 12.58 -6.31
C ALA A 311 14.24 12.33 -4.80
N LYS A 312 15.21 12.82 -4.01
CA LYS A 312 15.24 12.68 -2.55
C LYS A 312 14.04 13.33 -1.87
N GLU A 313 13.58 14.47 -2.34
CA GLU A 313 12.36 15.12 -1.81
C GLU A 313 11.12 14.22 -1.91
N ARG A 314 11.10 13.31 -2.88
CA ARG A 314 9.97 12.38 -3.10
C ARG A 314 10.12 11.05 -2.37
N MET A 315 11.33 10.71 -1.93
CA MET A 315 11.60 9.46 -1.23
C MET A 315 11.03 9.49 0.19
N ARG A 316 10.69 8.30 0.68
CA ARG A 316 10.25 8.04 2.04
C ARG A 316 11.44 7.73 2.92
N GLU A 317 11.25 7.82 4.22
CA GLU A 317 12.21 7.30 5.19
C GLU A 317 12.43 5.80 4.98
N LEU A 318 13.56 5.31 5.46
CA LEU A 318 13.90 3.91 5.41
C LEU A 318 13.74 3.28 6.79
N TYR A 319 13.45 2.00 6.80
CA TYR A 319 13.34 1.23 8.04
C TYR A 319 14.70 1.01 8.72
N VAL A 320 15.85 1.06 7.99
CA VAL A 320 17.22 0.83 8.48
C VAL A 320 18.09 2.08 8.39
#